data_2ae69abc62d220d07f89b95065479c93
#
_entry.id   2ae69abc62d220d07f89b95065479c93
#
_cell.length_a   1.000
_cell.length_b   1.000
_cell.length_c   1.000
_cell.angle_alpha   90.00
_cell.angle_beta   90.00
_cell.angle_gamma   90.00
#
_symmetry.space_group_name_H-M   'P 1'
#
loop_
_entity.id
_entity.type
_entity.pdbx_description
1 polymer ?
#
loop_
_entity_poly.entity_id
_entity_poly.type
_entity_poly.pdbx_seq_one_letter_code
_entity_poly.pdbx_strand_id
1 'polypeptide(L)'
;MGSIDFDPTSDPVQQVLVDATSVPSIEVNPLQEHWHGNVWVAPKGAVRDCRIWLNKTLSEYRNGYINSFVLFSSASELLRAAPVVWDYPICIPFKRVKQLRATATGFEPVSPSTWNLIIYGP
;
A
#
# COMPACT_ATOMS: atom_id res chain seq x y z
N MET A 1 5.81 -13.82 -2.67
CA MET A 1 4.43 -13.45 -3.00
C MET A 1 4.25 -13.63 -4.50
N GLY A 2 3.41 -14.52 -4.96
CA GLY A 2 3.26 -14.81 -6.40
C GLY A 2 2.35 -13.80 -7.09
N SER A 3 1.14 -13.66 -6.64
CA SER A 3 0.13 -12.75 -7.20
C SER A 3 -0.50 -11.94 -6.08
N ILE A 4 -1.13 -10.84 -6.46
CA ILE A 4 -1.89 -10.01 -5.54
C ILE A 4 -3.35 -10.44 -5.57
N ASP A 5 -3.87 -10.86 -4.44
CA ASP A 5 -5.25 -11.30 -4.30
C ASP A 5 -6.20 -10.13 -4.03
N PHE A 6 -5.74 -9.13 -3.28
CA PHE A 6 -6.58 -8.03 -2.85
C PHE A 6 -5.79 -6.72 -2.74
N ASP A 7 -6.36 -5.63 -3.22
CA ASP A 7 -5.83 -4.27 -3.13
C ASP A 7 -6.87 -3.34 -2.51
N PRO A 8 -6.84 -3.13 -1.18
CA PRO A 8 -7.81 -2.28 -0.49
C PRO A 8 -7.66 -0.79 -0.79
N THR A 9 -6.50 -0.38 -1.31
CA THR A 9 -6.21 1.01 -1.68
C THR A 9 -6.39 1.28 -3.17
N SER A 10 -7.02 0.35 -3.89
CA SER A 10 -7.13 0.40 -5.35
C SER A 10 -7.87 1.64 -5.83
N ASP A 11 -7.36 2.17 -6.92
CA ASP A 11 -8.03 3.14 -7.79
C ASP A 11 -7.78 2.72 -9.24
N PRO A 12 -8.42 3.37 -10.24
CA PRO A 12 -8.25 2.98 -11.65
C PRO A 12 -6.80 3.00 -12.12
N VAL A 13 -5.98 3.92 -11.62
CA VAL A 13 -4.56 4.01 -11.99
C VAL A 13 -3.78 2.85 -11.39
N GLN A 14 -3.97 2.60 -10.09
CA GLN A 14 -3.24 1.56 -9.37
C GLN A 14 -3.60 0.17 -9.88
N GLN A 15 -4.86 -0.07 -10.23
CA GLN A 15 -5.29 -1.37 -10.72
C GLN A 15 -4.64 -1.76 -12.05
N VAL A 16 -4.33 -0.79 -12.89
CA VAL A 16 -3.59 -1.05 -14.14
C VAL A 16 -2.20 -1.65 -13.85
N LEU A 17 -1.56 -1.20 -12.76
CA LEU A 17 -0.21 -1.62 -12.40
C LEU A 17 -0.19 -2.87 -11.53
N VAL A 18 -1.07 -2.95 -10.56
CA VAL A 18 -1.09 -4.00 -9.54
C VAL A 18 -1.84 -5.24 -10.04
N ASP A 19 -2.90 -5.06 -10.77
CA ASP A 19 -3.74 -6.14 -11.33
C ASP A 19 -4.15 -7.16 -10.27
N ALA A 20 -4.68 -6.66 -9.15
CA ALA A 20 -5.17 -7.53 -8.09
C ALA A 20 -6.40 -8.33 -8.54
N THR A 21 -6.54 -9.55 -8.02
CA THR A 21 -7.69 -10.41 -8.30
C THR A 21 -8.99 -9.79 -7.84
N SER A 22 -8.96 -9.09 -6.70
CA SER A 22 -10.14 -8.38 -6.21
C SER A 22 -9.79 -7.02 -5.61
N VAL A 23 -10.78 -6.14 -5.59
CA VAL A 23 -10.71 -4.81 -5.00
C VAL A 23 -11.98 -4.59 -4.19
N PRO A 24 -11.98 -3.63 -3.24
CA PRO A 24 -13.21 -3.35 -2.47
C PRO A 24 -14.34 -2.91 -3.37
N SER A 25 -15.56 -3.30 -3.00
CA SER A 25 -16.76 -2.72 -3.59
C SER A 25 -16.81 -1.23 -3.26
N ILE A 26 -17.36 -0.42 -4.17
CA ILE A 26 -17.51 1.02 -3.97
C ILE A 26 -18.35 1.36 -2.73
N GLU A 27 -19.22 0.45 -2.31
CA GLU A 27 -20.10 0.64 -1.13
C GLU A 27 -19.44 0.25 0.18
N VAL A 28 -18.26 -0.37 0.14
CA VAL A 28 -17.57 -0.90 1.30
C VAL A 28 -16.40 0.00 1.70
N ASN A 29 -16.31 0.32 3.00
CA ASN A 29 -15.12 0.96 3.54
C ASN A 29 -14.07 -0.11 3.83
N PRO A 30 -12.97 -0.18 3.08
CA PRO A 30 -11.97 -1.23 3.25
C PRO A 30 -11.28 -1.20 4.62
N LEU A 31 -11.31 -0.08 5.33
CA LEU A 31 -10.76 0.00 6.68
C LEU A 31 -11.64 -0.72 7.72
N GLN A 32 -12.90 -1.01 7.39
CA GLN A 32 -13.85 -1.65 8.30
C GLN A 32 -14.11 -3.12 7.99
N GLU A 33 -13.58 -3.62 6.87
CA GLU A 33 -13.78 -5.00 6.44
C GLU A 33 -12.50 -5.81 6.61
N HIS A 34 -12.64 -7.14 6.73
CA HIS A 34 -11.49 -8.02 6.70
C HIS A 34 -10.96 -8.20 5.27
N TRP A 35 -9.66 -8.35 5.16
CA TRP A 35 -8.97 -8.59 3.90
C TRP A 35 -8.63 -10.07 3.74
N HIS A 36 -8.09 -10.44 2.59
CA HIS A 36 -7.75 -11.85 2.32
C HIS A 36 -6.54 -11.99 1.42
N GLY A 37 -5.86 -13.13 1.54
CA GLY A 37 -4.78 -13.53 0.66
C GLY A 37 -3.52 -12.69 0.75
N ASN A 38 -2.88 -12.52 -0.39
CA ASN A 38 -1.70 -11.67 -0.55
C ASN A 38 -2.16 -10.26 -0.92
N VAL A 39 -1.77 -9.28 -0.14
CA VAL A 39 -2.35 -7.94 -0.19
C VAL A 39 -1.30 -6.90 -0.60
N TRP A 40 -1.69 -6.02 -1.50
CA TRP A 40 -0.96 -4.81 -1.86
C TRP A 40 -1.65 -3.60 -1.24
N VAL A 41 -0.88 -2.78 -0.51
CA VAL A 41 -1.39 -1.57 0.14
C VAL A 41 -0.51 -0.39 -0.26
N ALA A 42 -1.09 0.57 -0.95
CA ALA A 42 -0.38 1.79 -1.36
C ALA A 42 -1.18 3.02 -0.94
N PRO A 43 -1.13 3.37 0.36
CA PRO A 43 -1.89 4.49 0.88
C PRO A 43 -1.39 5.81 0.30
N LYS A 44 -2.32 6.70 0.03
CA LYS A 44 -2.06 8.07 -0.40
C LYS A 44 -2.31 9.04 0.75
N GLY A 45 -1.80 10.25 0.61
CA GLY A 45 -2.00 11.30 1.59
C GLY A 45 -0.82 11.45 2.55
N ALA A 46 -1.07 12.13 3.65
CA ALA A 46 -0.06 12.45 4.65
C ALA A 46 0.31 11.24 5.52
N VAL A 47 1.33 11.40 6.33
CA VAL A 47 1.80 10.38 7.29
C VAL A 47 0.66 9.86 8.17
N ARG A 48 -0.24 10.74 8.60
CA ARG A 48 -1.40 10.36 9.41
C ARG A 48 -2.27 9.31 8.71
N ASP A 49 -2.58 9.54 7.44
CA ASP A 49 -3.42 8.61 6.66
C ASP A 49 -2.69 7.31 6.41
N CYS A 50 -1.40 7.38 6.08
CA CYS A 50 -0.57 6.19 5.87
C CYS A 50 -0.47 5.34 7.14
N ARG A 51 -0.44 5.96 8.33
CA ARG A 51 -0.44 5.21 9.61
C ARG A 51 -1.73 4.46 9.83
N ILE A 52 -2.86 5.03 9.46
CA ILE A 52 -4.16 4.35 9.57
C ILE A 52 -4.15 3.07 8.72
N TRP A 53 -3.69 3.17 7.48
CA TRP A 53 -3.57 2.02 6.58
C TRP A 53 -2.55 0.99 7.07
N LEU A 54 -1.42 1.45 7.58
CA LEU A 54 -0.40 0.58 8.16
C LEU A 54 -0.96 -0.21 9.35
N ASN A 55 -1.63 0.47 10.28
CA ASN A 55 -2.21 -0.18 11.45
C ASN A 55 -3.25 -1.23 11.05
N LYS A 56 -4.09 -0.93 10.07
CA LYS A 56 -5.05 -1.89 9.52
C LYS A 56 -4.34 -3.11 8.92
N THR A 57 -3.33 -2.87 8.10
CA THR A 57 -2.54 -3.94 7.46
C THR A 57 -1.92 -4.88 8.49
N LEU A 58 -1.28 -4.31 9.51
CA LEU A 58 -0.63 -5.11 10.55
C LEU A 58 -1.64 -5.87 11.41
N SER A 59 -2.80 -5.27 11.69
CA SER A 59 -3.89 -5.95 12.41
C SER A 59 -4.38 -7.16 11.63
N GLU A 60 -4.64 -7.01 10.35
CA GLU A 60 -5.09 -8.12 9.50
C GLU A 60 -4.04 -9.22 9.38
N TYR A 61 -2.76 -8.84 9.28
CA TYR A 61 -1.65 -9.78 9.19
C TYR A 61 -1.46 -10.55 10.50
N ARG A 62 -1.41 -9.86 11.63
CA ARG A 62 -1.20 -10.49 12.95
C ARG A 62 -2.33 -11.39 13.37
N ASN A 63 -3.56 -11.07 12.96
CA ASN A 63 -4.75 -11.86 13.28
C ASN A 63 -5.01 -12.99 12.28
N GLY A 64 -4.17 -13.15 11.27
CA GLY A 64 -4.25 -14.26 10.33
C GLY A 64 -5.28 -14.11 9.22
N TYR A 65 -5.87 -12.93 9.04
CA TYR A 65 -6.82 -12.70 7.95
C TYR A 65 -6.15 -12.64 6.58
N ILE A 66 -4.90 -12.17 6.53
CA ILE A 66 -4.12 -12.14 5.30
C ILE A 66 -2.85 -12.98 5.43
N ASN A 67 -2.35 -13.48 4.30
CA ASN A 67 -1.18 -14.36 4.27
C ASN A 67 0.13 -13.56 4.21
N SER A 68 0.13 -12.50 3.44
CA SER A 68 1.29 -11.63 3.25
C SER A 68 0.83 -10.25 2.80
N PHE A 69 1.72 -9.28 2.93
CA PHE A 69 1.43 -7.94 2.42
C PHE A 69 2.69 -7.26 1.88
N VAL A 70 2.47 -6.33 0.97
CA VAL A 70 3.46 -5.31 0.57
C VAL A 70 2.78 -3.96 0.78
N LEU A 71 3.37 -3.11 1.61
CA LEU A 71 2.91 -1.75 1.79
C LEU A 71 3.92 -0.81 1.15
N PHE A 72 3.46 -0.04 0.16
CA PHE A 72 4.26 0.94 -0.56
C PHE A 72 3.80 2.35 -0.20
N SER A 73 4.71 3.20 0.28
CA SER A 73 4.37 4.55 0.69
C SER A 73 5.46 5.54 0.29
N SER A 74 5.06 6.76 -0.01
CA SER A 74 5.98 7.90 -0.14
C SER A 74 6.15 8.65 1.18
N ALA A 75 5.48 8.23 2.25
CA ALA A 75 5.57 8.83 3.57
C ALA A 75 6.73 8.22 4.36
N SER A 76 7.96 8.56 4.01
CA SER A 76 9.16 8.05 4.70
C SER A 76 9.20 8.39 6.19
N GLU A 77 8.45 9.39 6.64
CA GLU A 77 8.27 9.71 8.06
C GLU A 77 7.65 8.57 8.87
N LEU A 78 7.05 7.57 8.24
CA LEU A 78 6.56 6.37 8.93
C LEU A 78 7.67 5.67 9.70
N LEU A 79 8.91 5.77 9.25
CA LEU A 79 10.07 5.19 9.95
C LEU A 79 10.22 5.74 11.36
N ARG A 80 9.81 6.97 11.60
CA ARG A 80 9.85 7.63 12.90
C ARG A 80 8.49 7.63 13.58
N ALA A 81 7.44 7.91 12.83
CA ALA A 81 6.10 8.08 13.37
C ALA A 81 5.43 6.75 13.77
N ALA A 82 5.87 5.64 13.18
CA ALA A 82 5.33 4.31 13.46
C ALA A 82 6.48 3.32 13.71
N PRO A 83 7.08 3.31 14.91
CA PRO A 83 8.24 2.45 15.23
C PRO A 83 8.03 0.96 14.96
N VAL A 84 6.79 0.50 14.93
CA VAL A 84 6.45 -0.91 14.66
C VAL A 84 6.93 -1.37 13.28
N VAL A 85 7.16 -0.46 12.32
CA VAL A 85 7.66 -0.83 10.99
C VAL A 85 9.02 -1.52 11.06
N TRP A 86 9.81 -1.23 12.09
CA TRP A 86 11.14 -1.82 12.26
C TRP A 86 11.11 -3.31 12.62
N ASP A 87 9.94 -3.84 12.96
CA ASP A 87 9.74 -5.28 13.19
C ASP A 87 9.58 -6.07 11.89
N TYR A 88 9.52 -5.40 10.75
CA TYR A 88 9.31 -6.02 9.44
C TYR A 88 10.43 -5.68 8.48
N PRO A 89 10.68 -6.52 7.45
CA PRO A 89 11.61 -6.17 6.39
C PRO A 89 11.22 -4.85 5.72
N ILE A 90 12.21 -3.98 5.54
CA ILE A 90 12.02 -2.66 4.95
C ILE A 90 12.95 -2.53 3.75
N CYS A 91 12.41 -2.03 2.64
CA CYS A 91 13.19 -1.68 1.47
C CYS A 91 13.00 -0.19 1.16
N ILE A 92 14.11 0.51 1.01
CA ILE A 92 14.10 1.88 0.52
C ILE A 92 14.79 1.86 -0.84
N PRO A 93 14.03 2.03 -1.95
CA PRO A 93 14.64 1.98 -3.28
C PRO A 93 15.72 3.04 -3.44
N PHE A 94 16.79 2.68 -4.13
CA PHE A 94 17.94 3.57 -4.39
C PHE A 94 17.53 4.86 -5.09
N LYS A 95 16.54 4.76 -6.01
CA LYS A 95 15.96 5.92 -6.69
C LYS A 95 14.49 6.04 -6.29
N ARG A 96 13.99 7.28 -6.22
CA ARG A 96 12.56 7.51 -6.01
C ARG A 96 11.77 6.90 -7.15
N VAL A 97 10.81 6.07 -6.81
CA VAL A 97 9.95 5.41 -7.80
C VAL A 97 8.93 6.42 -8.31
N LYS A 98 8.88 6.61 -9.61
CA LYS A 98 7.86 7.46 -10.26
C LYS A 98 6.51 6.75 -10.16
N GLN A 99 5.50 7.53 -9.80
CA GLN A 99 4.12 7.07 -9.75
C GLN A 99 3.38 7.58 -10.98
N LEU A 100 2.31 6.90 -11.37
CA LEU A 100 1.46 7.34 -12.46
C LEU A 100 0.33 8.21 -11.94
N ARG A 101 0.06 9.30 -12.66
CA ARG A 101 -1.08 10.17 -12.43
C ARG A 101 -1.99 10.14 -13.65
N ALA A 102 -3.31 10.01 -13.42
CA ALA A 102 -4.29 10.07 -14.50
C ALA A 102 -4.34 11.47 -15.11
N THR A 103 -4.40 11.52 -16.44
CA THR A 103 -4.57 12.75 -17.23
C THR A 103 -5.75 12.61 -18.17
N ALA A 104 -6.13 13.68 -18.87
CA ALA A 104 -7.22 13.64 -19.85
C ALA A 104 -6.93 12.68 -21.01
N THR A 105 -5.67 12.38 -21.31
CA THR A 105 -5.24 11.56 -22.45
C THR A 105 -4.59 10.23 -22.06
N GLY A 106 -4.56 9.90 -20.77
CA GLY A 106 -3.94 8.66 -20.28
C GLY A 106 -3.29 8.85 -18.92
N PHE A 107 -2.04 8.42 -18.80
CA PHE A 107 -1.27 8.49 -17.55
C PHE A 107 0.07 9.19 -17.79
N GLU A 108 0.57 9.89 -16.76
CA GLU A 108 1.88 10.49 -16.79
C GLU A 108 2.71 10.12 -15.56
N PRO A 109 4.04 9.95 -15.69
CA PRO A 109 4.91 9.71 -14.54
C PRO A 109 5.02 10.97 -13.67
N VAL A 110 4.97 10.78 -12.35
CA VAL A 110 5.17 11.85 -11.35
C VAL A 110 6.26 11.40 -10.40
N SER A 111 7.26 12.23 -10.21
CA SER A 111 8.32 11.98 -9.23
C SER A 111 7.85 12.41 -7.84
N PRO A 112 7.91 11.54 -6.82
CA PRO A 112 7.58 11.94 -5.47
C PRO A 112 8.63 12.91 -4.91
N SER A 113 8.20 13.77 -3.99
CA SER A 113 9.10 14.71 -3.31
C SER A 113 9.93 14.04 -2.20
N THR A 114 9.53 12.86 -1.76
CA THR A 114 10.16 12.10 -0.68
C THR A 114 10.61 10.72 -1.17
N TRP A 115 11.44 10.05 -0.35
CA TRP A 115 11.83 8.67 -0.63
C TRP A 115 10.65 7.71 -0.47
N ASN A 116 10.66 6.65 -1.27
CA ASN A 116 9.70 5.58 -1.15
C ASN A 116 10.11 4.63 -0.03
N LEU A 117 9.12 4.05 0.60
CA LEU A 117 9.27 3.07 1.68
C LEU A 117 8.43 1.84 1.33
N ILE A 118 9.05 0.68 1.34
CA ILE A 118 8.36 -0.59 1.12
C ILE A 118 8.51 -1.42 2.39
N ILE A 119 7.38 -1.82 2.97
CA ILE A 119 7.32 -2.68 4.15
C ILE A 119 6.71 -4.00 3.72
N TYR A 120 7.31 -5.09 4.14
CA TYR A 120 6.94 -6.41 3.66
C TYR A 120 6.60 -7.36 4.81
N GLY A 121 5.45 -8.02 4.71
CA GLY A 121 5.03 -9.11 5.59
C GLY A 121 4.95 -10.40 4.80
N PRO A 122 5.97 -11.26 4.92
CA PRO A 122 6.03 -12.51 4.14
C PRO A 122 5.02 -13.56 4.56
#